data_af294717c14f3cee71e20f9d493428e3
#
_entry.id   af294717c14f3cee71e20f9d493428e3
#
_cell.length_a   1.000
_cell.length_b   1.000
_cell.length_c   1.000
_cell.angle_alpha   90.00
_cell.angle_beta   90.00
_cell.angle_gamma   90.00
#
_symmetry.space_group_name_H-M   'P 1'
#
loop_
_entity.id
_entity.type
_entity.pdbx_description
1 polymer ?
#
loop_
_entity_poly.entity_id
_entity_poly.type
_entity_poly.pdbx_seq_one_letter_code
_entity_poly.pdbx_strand_id
1 'polypeptide(L)'
;VLELSPKQIAALENIAARGFAIVAFPLYASAVGVRKENCAALLTPISHAGFRLLGTPCFLVNGNMSVRIRQNGTDWFVWKKQRIEATPERLAQLAEFRAELENLLTSKA
;
A
#
# COMPACT_ATOMS: atom_id res chain seq x y z
N VAL A 1 15.75 11.56 -3.18
CA VAL A 1 14.51 12.19 -3.65
C VAL A 1 14.02 11.45 -4.88
N LEU A 2 12.76 11.05 -4.86
CA LEU A 2 12.15 10.34 -5.97
C LEU A 2 11.69 11.32 -7.04
N GLU A 3 12.28 11.23 -8.23
CA GLU A 3 11.87 12.06 -9.34
C GLU A 3 10.83 11.35 -10.19
N LEU A 4 9.71 12.01 -10.44
CA LEU A 4 8.60 11.44 -11.18
C LEU A 4 8.34 12.23 -12.45
N SER A 5 8.02 11.51 -13.54
CA SER A 5 7.61 12.14 -14.78
C SER A 5 6.21 12.76 -14.65
N PRO A 6 5.83 13.69 -15.54
CA PRO A 6 4.46 14.23 -15.52
C PRO A 6 3.39 13.15 -15.63
N LYS A 7 3.64 12.09 -16.38
CA LYS A 7 2.68 10.97 -16.49
C LYS A 7 2.57 10.18 -15.20
N GLN A 8 3.68 10.00 -14.49
CA GLN A 8 3.67 9.34 -13.18
C GLN A 8 2.93 10.17 -12.16
N ILE A 9 3.13 11.49 -12.16
CA ILE A 9 2.38 12.40 -11.28
C ILE A 9 0.89 12.32 -11.59
N ALA A 10 0.51 12.30 -12.87
CA ALA A 10 -0.90 12.14 -13.26
C ALA A 10 -1.47 10.80 -12.80
N ALA A 11 -0.68 9.72 -12.85
CA ALA A 11 -1.12 8.42 -12.34
C ALA A 11 -1.38 8.47 -10.84
N LEU A 12 -0.52 9.15 -10.07
CA LEU A 12 -0.73 9.30 -8.63
C LEU A 12 -1.94 10.17 -8.33
N GLU A 13 -2.17 11.23 -9.11
CA GLU A 13 -3.36 12.05 -8.97
C GLU A 13 -4.63 11.24 -9.21
N ASN A 14 -4.61 10.34 -10.20
CA ASN A 14 -5.74 9.47 -10.49
C ASN A 14 -5.99 8.49 -9.31
N ILE A 15 -4.93 7.95 -8.73
CA ILE A 15 -5.04 7.09 -7.55
C ILE A 15 -5.63 7.89 -6.39
N ALA A 16 -5.14 9.11 -6.16
CA ALA A 16 -5.65 9.96 -5.10
C ALA A 16 -7.13 10.30 -5.29
N ALA A 17 -7.56 10.48 -6.55
CA ALA A 17 -8.96 10.77 -6.87
C ALA A 17 -9.90 9.61 -6.51
N ARG A 18 -9.36 8.40 -6.34
CA ARG A 18 -10.14 7.23 -5.94
C ARG A 18 -10.15 7.01 -4.43
N GLY A 19 -9.70 8.00 -3.66
CA GLY A 19 -9.76 7.95 -2.20
C GLY A 19 -8.49 7.43 -1.53
N PHE A 20 -7.44 7.18 -2.28
CA PHE A 20 -6.15 6.78 -1.71
C PHE A 20 -5.36 8.03 -1.32
N ALA A 21 -4.76 8.01 -0.14
CA ALA A 21 -3.84 9.06 0.27
C ALA A 21 -2.43 8.71 -0.18
N ILE A 22 -1.72 9.68 -0.73
CA ILE A 22 -0.32 9.51 -1.08
C ILE A 22 0.49 9.91 0.14
N VAL A 23 1.29 8.99 0.67
CA VAL A 23 2.02 9.18 1.92
C VAL A 23 3.48 8.81 1.77
N ALA A 24 4.32 9.36 2.65
CA ALA A 24 5.74 9.01 2.69
C ALA A 24 6.00 8.11 3.89
N PHE A 25 6.74 7.03 3.64
CA PHE A 25 7.24 6.18 4.71
C PHE A 25 8.75 6.36 4.75
N PRO A 26 9.31 6.94 5.84
CA PRO A 26 10.74 7.30 5.87
C PRO A 26 11.70 6.17 5.57
N LEU A 27 11.33 4.93 5.92
CA LEU A 27 12.19 3.77 5.66
C LEU A 27 12.19 3.34 4.19
N TYR A 28 11.33 3.91 3.36
CA TYR A 28 11.14 3.52 1.97
C TYR A 28 11.21 4.74 1.05
N ALA A 29 12.29 5.50 1.15
CA ALA A 29 12.43 6.78 0.46
C ALA A 29 12.42 6.67 -1.07
N SER A 30 12.70 5.48 -1.61
CA SER A 30 12.70 5.25 -3.05
C SER A 30 11.35 4.75 -3.58
N ALA A 31 10.34 4.68 -2.73
CA ALA A 31 9.01 4.22 -3.09
C ALA A 31 7.95 5.25 -2.71
N VAL A 32 6.80 5.16 -3.37
CA VAL A 32 5.65 6.02 -3.07
C VAL A 32 4.67 5.20 -2.23
N GLY A 33 4.31 5.72 -1.06
CA GLY A 33 3.31 5.07 -0.21
C GLY A 33 1.90 5.49 -0.61
N VAL A 34 0.97 4.53 -0.60
CA VAL A 34 -0.46 4.82 -0.77
C VAL A 34 -1.21 4.18 0.39
N ARG A 35 -2.23 4.87 0.85
CA ARG A 35 -3.02 4.45 2.00
C ARG A 35 -4.49 4.70 1.74
N LYS A 36 -5.33 3.76 2.16
CA LYS A 36 -6.78 3.94 2.18
C LYS A 36 -7.29 3.26 3.44
N GLU A 37 -7.90 4.04 4.32
CA GLU A 37 -8.30 3.59 5.65
C GLU A 37 -7.09 3.04 6.42
N ASN A 38 -7.10 1.78 6.83
CA ASN A 38 -6.01 1.16 7.58
C ASN A 38 -5.12 0.28 6.71
N CYS A 39 -5.28 0.32 5.41
CA CYS A 39 -4.46 -0.46 4.48
C CYS A 39 -3.46 0.44 3.78
N ALA A 40 -2.28 -0.08 3.52
CA ALA A 40 -1.22 0.67 2.85
C ALA A 40 -0.40 -0.24 1.94
N ALA A 41 0.22 0.38 0.96
CA ALA A 41 1.11 -0.32 0.04
C ALA A 41 2.20 0.64 -0.43
N LEU A 42 3.26 0.07 -0.97
CA LEU A 42 4.33 0.83 -1.60
C LEU A 42 4.27 0.64 -3.11
N LEU A 43 4.52 1.71 -3.84
CA LEU A 43 4.60 1.68 -5.29
C LEU A 43 6.00 2.07 -5.71
N THR A 44 6.53 1.37 -6.71
CA THR A 44 7.82 1.71 -7.30
C THR A 44 7.62 2.08 -8.77
N PRO A 45 8.27 3.14 -9.27
CA PRO A 45 8.21 3.48 -10.69
C PRO A 45 8.83 2.38 -11.54
N ILE A 46 8.18 2.03 -12.65
CA ILE A 46 8.69 0.99 -13.57
C ILE A 46 8.97 1.52 -14.97
N SER A 47 8.41 2.69 -15.31
CA SER A 47 8.56 3.30 -16.62
C SER A 47 8.26 4.79 -16.50
N HIS A 48 8.30 5.50 -17.61
CA HIS A 48 7.97 6.92 -17.62
C HIS A 48 6.54 7.23 -17.16
N ALA A 49 5.66 6.25 -17.17
CA ALA A 49 4.24 6.47 -16.91
C ALA A 49 3.65 5.52 -15.89
N GLY A 50 4.38 4.52 -15.43
CA GLY A 50 3.81 3.45 -14.64
C GLY A 50 4.41 3.25 -13.26
N PHE A 51 3.66 2.52 -12.45
CA PHE A 51 4.08 2.04 -11.14
C PHE A 51 3.70 0.58 -11.01
N ARG A 52 4.36 -0.10 -10.10
CA ARG A 52 3.97 -1.45 -9.68
C ARG A 52 4.01 -1.53 -8.16
N LEU A 53 3.33 -2.53 -7.62
CA LEU A 53 3.39 -2.80 -6.19
C LEU A 53 4.80 -3.28 -5.82
N LEU A 54 5.34 -2.69 -4.77
CA LEU A 54 6.59 -3.12 -4.17
C LEU A 54 6.24 -3.97 -2.95
N GLY A 55 6.40 -5.29 -3.09
CA GLY A 55 6.01 -6.22 -2.04
C GLY A 55 4.51 -6.38 -1.92
N THR A 56 4.06 -6.81 -0.75
CA THR A 56 2.66 -7.09 -0.46
C THR A 56 2.04 -5.93 0.30
N PRO A 57 0.81 -5.51 -0.03
CA PRO A 57 0.09 -4.53 0.79
C PRO A 57 -0.05 -5.02 2.24
N CYS A 58 -0.10 -4.10 3.16
CA CYS A 58 -0.19 -4.43 4.57
C CYS A 58 -1.28 -3.63 5.27
N PHE A 59 -1.69 -4.13 6.44
CA PHE A 59 -2.58 -3.42 7.35
C PHE A 59 -1.72 -2.56 8.27
N LEU A 60 -2.14 -1.33 8.54
CA LEU A 60 -1.34 -0.42 9.36
C LEU A 60 -1.53 -0.73 10.84
N VAL A 61 -0.43 -0.80 11.58
CA VAL A 61 -0.42 -0.94 13.04
C VAL A 61 0.14 0.36 13.60
N ASN A 62 -0.70 1.09 14.33
CA ASN A 62 -0.35 2.40 14.89
C ASN A 62 0.22 3.34 13.80
N GLY A 63 -0.38 3.31 12.61
CA GLY A 63 0.04 4.16 11.49
C GLY A 63 1.29 3.70 10.77
N ASN A 64 1.84 2.53 11.10
CA ASN A 64 3.07 2.00 10.50
C ASN A 64 2.79 0.72 9.72
N MET A 65 3.59 0.49 8.68
CA MET A 65 3.46 -0.73 7.89
C MET A 65 3.83 -1.94 8.74
N SER A 66 3.00 -2.97 8.66
CA SER A 66 3.15 -4.17 9.46
C SER A 66 3.66 -5.34 8.64
N VAL A 67 4.09 -6.39 9.35
CA VAL A 67 4.41 -7.69 8.77
C VAL A 67 3.35 -8.68 9.24
N ARG A 68 2.84 -9.50 8.33
CA ARG A 68 1.87 -10.53 8.69
C ARG A 68 2.60 -11.78 9.12
N ILE A 69 2.29 -12.27 10.32
CA ILE A 69 2.84 -13.50 10.85
C ILE A 69 1.72 -14.42 11.32
N ARG A 70 2.00 -15.71 11.40
CA ARG A 70 1.09 -16.68 12.00
C ARG A 70 1.76 -17.27 13.24
N GLN A 71 1.03 -17.26 14.36
CA GLN A 71 1.51 -17.78 15.62
C GLN A 71 0.36 -18.50 16.32
N ASN A 72 0.58 -19.75 16.70
CA ASN A 72 -0.43 -20.58 17.39
C ASN A 72 -1.76 -20.64 16.64
N GLY A 73 -1.70 -20.73 15.30
CA GLY A 73 -2.90 -20.82 14.46
C GLY A 73 -3.61 -19.51 14.21
N THR A 74 -3.10 -18.41 14.74
CA THR A 74 -3.71 -17.09 14.57
C THR A 74 -2.78 -16.20 13.73
N ASP A 75 -3.35 -15.47 12.77
CA ASP A 75 -2.63 -14.51 11.97
C ASP A 75 -2.63 -13.16 12.67
N TRP A 76 -1.48 -12.48 12.63
CA TRP A 76 -1.28 -11.17 13.26
C TRP A 76 -0.63 -10.21 12.28
N PHE A 77 -0.99 -8.92 12.40
CA PHE A 77 -0.22 -7.83 11.79
C PHE A 77 0.67 -7.26 12.88
N VAL A 78 1.99 -7.27 12.66
CA VAL A 78 2.97 -6.92 13.68
C VAL A 78 3.85 -5.78 13.22
N TRP A 79 4.04 -4.79 14.09
CA TRP A 79 5.02 -3.73 13.92
C TRP A 79 5.73 -3.53 15.25
N LYS A 80 7.04 -3.88 15.29
CA LYS A 80 7.84 -3.86 16.51
C LYS A 80 7.17 -4.72 17.60
N LYS A 81 6.88 -4.14 18.76
CA LYS A 81 6.24 -4.87 19.87
C LYS A 81 4.73 -4.80 19.85
N GLN A 82 4.16 -4.12 18.85
CA GLN A 82 2.72 -3.96 18.73
C GLN A 82 2.16 -4.94 17.72
N ARG A 83 0.97 -5.44 17.96
CA ARG A 83 0.29 -6.33 17.03
C ARG A 83 -1.21 -6.20 17.14
N ILE A 84 -1.88 -6.49 16.02
CA ILE A 84 -3.32 -6.62 15.98
C ILE A 84 -3.66 -7.91 15.26
N GLU A 85 -4.78 -8.53 15.64
CA GLU A 85 -5.19 -9.77 15.00
C GLU A 85 -5.62 -9.51 13.56
N ALA A 86 -5.18 -10.40 12.66
CA ALA A 86 -5.61 -10.37 11.26
C ALA A 86 -6.94 -11.11 11.14
N THR A 87 -8.02 -10.44 11.55
CA THR A 87 -9.36 -11.02 11.51
C THR A 87 -9.81 -11.21 10.06
N PRO A 88 -10.82 -12.09 9.82
CA PRO A 88 -11.36 -12.24 8.47
C PRO A 88 -11.81 -10.93 7.85
N GLU A 89 -12.41 -10.03 8.65
CA GLU A 89 -12.84 -8.71 8.16
C GLU A 89 -11.67 -7.86 7.72
N ARG A 90 -10.59 -7.85 8.50
CA ARG A 90 -9.38 -7.09 8.16
C ARG A 90 -8.69 -7.67 6.94
N LEU A 91 -8.63 -8.98 6.82
CA LEU A 91 -8.06 -9.64 5.65
C LEU A 91 -8.88 -9.37 4.39
N ALA A 92 -10.21 -9.35 4.51
CA ALA A 92 -11.08 -9.01 3.40
C ALA A 92 -10.89 -7.56 2.96
N GLN A 93 -10.79 -6.65 3.92
CA GLN A 93 -10.52 -5.23 3.64
C GLN A 93 -9.20 -5.06 2.90
N LEU A 94 -8.17 -5.76 3.32
CA LEU A 94 -6.86 -5.72 2.69
C LEU A 94 -6.91 -6.28 1.27
N ALA A 95 -7.66 -7.36 1.05
CA ALA A 95 -7.82 -7.95 -0.28
C ALA A 95 -8.54 -7.01 -1.23
N GLU A 96 -9.58 -6.32 -0.76
CA GLU A 96 -10.29 -5.32 -1.56
C GLU A 96 -9.40 -4.13 -1.90
N PHE A 97 -8.61 -3.66 -0.94
CA PHE A 97 -7.65 -2.59 -1.15
C PHE A 97 -6.65 -2.98 -2.26
N ARG A 98 -6.11 -4.18 -2.17
CA ARG A 98 -5.15 -4.66 -3.16
C ARG A 98 -5.77 -4.78 -4.55
N ALA A 99 -6.97 -5.34 -4.63
CA ALA A 99 -7.66 -5.51 -5.91
C ALA A 99 -7.96 -4.17 -6.57
N GLU A 100 -8.44 -3.21 -5.80
CA GLU A 100 -8.72 -1.88 -6.32
C GLU A 100 -7.45 -1.19 -6.80
N LEU A 101 -6.39 -1.28 -6.03
CA LEU A 101 -5.11 -0.65 -6.38
C LEU A 101 -4.51 -1.30 -7.63
N GLU A 102 -4.54 -2.63 -7.73
CA GLU A 102 -4.03 -3.33 -8.90
C GLU A 102 -4.80 -2.95 -10.16
N ASN A 103 -6.13 -2.78 -10.05
CA ASN A 103 -6.94 -2.32 -11.18
C ASN A 103 -6.51 -0.93 -11.65
N LEU A 104 -6.22 -0.03 -10.72
CA LEU A 104 -5.76 1.31 -11.05
C LEU A 104 -4.39 1.29 -11.71
N LEU A 105 -3.50 0.40 -11.27
CA LEU A 105 -2.15 0.29 -11.80
C LEU A 105 -2.12 -0.34 -13.20
N THR A 106 -3.07 -1.21 -13.51
CA THR A 106 -3.14 -1.87 -14.81
C THR A 106 -4.05 -1.16 -15.79
N SER A 107 -4.82 -0.18 -15.32
CA SER A 107 -5.73 0.59 -16.17
C SER A 107 -4.93 1.46 -17.13
N LYS A 108 -5.30 1.40 -18.40
CA LYS A 108 -4.77 2.31 -19.42
C LYS A 108 -5.75 3.47 -19.53
N ALA A 109 -5.43 4.52 -18.85
CA ALA A 109 -6.23 5.73 -18.95
C ALA A 109 -5.94 6.44 -20.26
#